data_ea5fe948e3c3ffb207fde794313591e1
#
_entry.id   ea5fe948e3c3ffb207fde794313591e1
#
_cell.length_a   1.000
_cell.length_b   1.000
_cell.length_c   1.000
_cell.angle_alpha   90.00
_cell.angle_beta   90.00
_cell.angle_gamma   90.00
#
_symmetry.space_group_name_H-M   'P 1'
#
loop_
_entity.id
_entity.type
_entity.pdbx_description
1 polymer ?
#
loop_
_entity_poly.entity_id
_entity_poly.type
_entity_poly.pdbx_seq_one_letter_code
_entity_poly.pdbx_strand_id
1 'polypeptide(L)'
;MNTNTSLRKKTKCLFLALLASFLFTISAFDVVNAAEPVSTSIDGLAIGGHDTVAYHSFPRKPHAQAMPGVQTWDVEYLGATWSFASKKNADLFQANPSKYKPAYNGHCANALSLGKGLVKTDGTVWEIFGDQLFLFYAEQGRSRWLSAENISAFKAVADAEWLALSQ
;
A
#
# COMPACT_ATOMS: atom_id res chain seq x y z
N MET A 1 -17.26 90.43 39.49
CA MET A 1 -18.58 90.04 39.05
C MET A 1 -18.45 88.71 38.41
N ASN A 2 -19.07 87.83 38.98
CA ASN A 2 -19.08 86.34 38.97
C ASN A 2 -18.65 85.62 37.69
N THR A 3 -17.64 84.79 37.88
CA THR A 3 -17.24 83.76 36.96
C THR A 3 -17.42 82.44 37.63
N ASN A 4 -18.37 81.65 37.15
CA ASN A 4 -18.57 80.25 37.58
C ASN A 4 -17.85 79.29 36.61
N THR A 5 -16.81 78.67 37.12
CA THR A 5 -16.05 77.67 36.44
C THR A 5 -16.63 76.32 36.74
N SER A 6 -17.33 75.69 35.78
CA SER A 6 -17.83 74.36 35.86
C SER A 6 -16.73 73.36 35.51
N LEU A 7 -16.31 72.53 36.49
CA LEU A 7 -15.43 71.38 36.27
C LEU A 7 -16.23 70.28 35.58
N ARG A 8 -15.94 70.02 34.31
CA ARG A 8 -16.36 68.79 33.65
C ARG A 8 -15.40 67.68 33.97
N LYS A 9 -15.84 66.75 34.82
CA LYS A 9 -15.18 65.47 35.06
C LYS A 9 -15.27 64.65 33.79
N LYS A 10 -14.13 64.40 33.14
CA LYS A 10 -14.01 63.42 32.03
C LYS A 10 -13.96 62.02 32.59
N THR A 11 -15.07 61.31 32.55
CA THR A 11 -15.13 59.88 32.86
C THR A 11 -14.54 59.13 31.67
N LYS A 12 -13.36 58.55 31.83
CA LYS A 12 -12.77 57.65 30.87
C LYS A 12 -13.47 56.29 31.02
N CYS A 13 -14.36 55.98 30.10
CA CYS A 13 -14.84 54.61 29.89
C CYS A 13 -13.69 53.75 29.36
N LEU A 14 -13.19 52.91 30.23
CA LEU A 14 -12.22 51.88 29.86
C LEU A 14 -13.00 50.71 29.23
N PHE A 15 -13.08 50.67 27.91
CA PHE A 15 -13.58 49.49 27.21
C PHE A 15 -12.52 48.41 27.26
N LEU A 16 -12.72 47.44 28.16
CA LEU A 16 -11.94 46.22 28.23
C LEU A 16 -12.47 45.31 27.08
N ALA A 17 -11.79 45.34 25.94
CA ALA A 17 -12.04 44.39 24.88
C ALA A 17 -11.47 43.05 25.28
N LEU A 18 -12.31 42.14 25.77
CA LEU A 18 -12.02 40.72 25.93
C LEU A 18 -11.94 40.09 24.52
N LEU A 19 -10.74 40.00 23.95
CA LEU A 19 -10.45 39.13 22.82
C LEU A 19 -10.46 37.68 23.34
N ALA A 20 -11.60 37.03 23.25
CA ALA A 20 -11.69 35.59 23.39
C ALA A 20 -10.96 34.96 22.21
N SER A 21 -9.67 34.62 22.36
CA SER A 21 -8.92 33.80 21.42
C SER A 21 -9.49 32.39 21.47
N PHE A 22 -10.40 32.09 20.56
CA PHE A 22 -10.89 30.72 20.32
C PHE A 22 -9.76 29.99 19.61
N LEU A 23 -8.90 29.34 20.41
CA LEU A 23 -7.92 28.39 19.88
C LEU A 23 -8.70 27.19 19.33
N PHE A 24 -8.94 27.24 18.04
CA PHE A 24 -9.43 26.08 17.28
C PHE A 24 -8.28 25.07 17.22
N THR A 25 -8.22 24.17 18.18
CA THR A 25 -7.33 23.03 18.10
C THR A 25 -7.82 22.15 16.97
N ILE A 26 -7.19 22.28 15.81
CA ILE A 26 -7.34 21.29 14.73
C ILE A 26 -6.70 20.02 15.28
N SER A 27 -7.53 19.13 15.85
CA SER A 27 -7.12 17.75 16.06
C SER A 27 -6.81 17.20 14.68
N ALA A 28 -5.52 17.01 14.39
CA ALA A 28 -5.11 16.18 13.26
C ALA A 28 -5.71 14.79 13.53
N PHE A 29 -6.79 14.47 12.84
CA PHE A 29 -7.19 13.09 12.73
C PHE A 29 -6.04 12.40 12.00
N ASP A 30 -5.22 11.64 12.73
CA ASP A 30 -4.37 10.66 12.10
C ASP A 30 -5.31 9.75 11.31
N VAL A 31 -5.35 9.96 10.00
CA VAL A 31 -5.94 8.99 9.10
C VAL A 31 -5.07 7.76 9.26
N VAL A 32 -5.53 6.83 10.08
CA VAL A 32 -4.99 5.48 10.11
C VAL A 32 -5.26 4.95 8.70
N ASN A 33 -4.26 5.14 7.84
CA ASN A 33 -4.29 4.56 6.52
C ASN A 33 -4.27 3.04 6.75
N ALA A 34 -5.41 2.38 6.61
CA ALA A 34 -5.46 0.94 6.71
C ALA A 34 -4.43 0.40 5.73
N ALA A 35 -3.48 -0.39 6.23
CA ALA A 35 -2.43 -0.93 5.38
C ALA A 35 -3.10 -1.74 4.25
N GLU A 36 -2.67 -1.48 3.02
CA GLU A 36 -3.16 -2.25 1.87
C GLU A 36 -3.03 -3.74 2.14
N PRO A 37 -4.09 -4.54 1.93
CA PRO A 37 -4.06 -5.96 2.26
C PRO A 37 -2.96 -6.69 1.48
N VAL A 38 -2.21 -7.55 2.17
CA VAL A 38 -1.19 -8.42 1.57
C VAL A 38 -1.73 -9.86 1.51
N SER A 39 -1.46 -10.56 0.41
CA SER A 39 -1.74 -11.99 0.31
C SER A 39 -0.79 -12.77 1.22
N THR A 40 -1.28 -13.21 2.37
CA THR A 40 -0.50 -13.89 3.39
C THR A 40 -0.99 -15.33 3.62
N SER A 41 -0.06 -16.22 3.97
CA SER A 41 -0.36 -17.53 4.56
C SER A 41 -0.97 -17.37 5.96
N ILE A 42 -1.38 -18.49 6.55
CA ILE A 42 -1.91 -18.51 7.92
C ILE A 42 -0.86 -18.04 8.96
N ASP A 43 0.42 -18.22 8.65
CA ASP A 43 1.54 -17.83 9.52
C ASP A 43 1.97 -16.36 9.31
N GLY A 44 1.22 -15.59 8.51
CA GLY A 44 1.51 -14.18 8.24
C GLY A 44 2.59 -13.95 7.19
N LEU A 45 3.13 -15.01 6.56
CA LEU A 45 4.12 -14.89 5.50
C LEU A 45 3.48 -14.36 4.21
N ALA A 46 4.02 -13.28 3.67
CA ALA A 46 3.60 -12.75 2.38
C ALA A 46 3.85 -13.77 1.28
N ILE A 47 2.88 -13.93 0.39
CA ILE A 47 2.94 -14.80 -0.81
C ILE A 47 3.54 -16.20 -0.54
N GLY A 48 3.17 -16.82 0.59
CA GLY A 48 3.64 -18.15 0.97
C GLY A 48 5.12 -18.23 1.34
N GLY A 49 5.76 -17.11 1.67
CA GLY A 49 7.17 -17.06 2.08
C GLY A 49 8.18 -17.19 0.92
N HIS A 50 7.78 -16.85 -0.31
CA HIS A 50 8.68 -16.85 -1.46
C HIS A 50 9.40 -15.50 -1.64
N ASP A 51 10.65 -15.56 -2.10
CA ASP A 51 11.52 -14.40 -2.33
C ASP A 51 11.09 -13.59 -3.57
N THR A 52 10.48 -12.42 -3.34
CA THR A 52 9.98 -11.57 -4.43
C THR A 52 11.07 -10.98 -5.32
N VAL A 53 12.28 -10.82 -4.82
CA VAL A 53 13.42 -10.33 -5.60
C VAL A 53 13.93 -11.40 -6.55
N ALA A 54 13.90 -12.67 -6.12
CA ALA A 54 14.37 -13.79 -6.91
C ALA A 54 13.62 -13.94 -8.24
N TYR A 55 12.31 -13.67 -8.29
CA TYR A 55 11.53 -13.76 -9.53
C TYR A 55 12.11 -12.89 -10.65
N HIS A 56 12.65 -11.71 -10.33
CA HIS A 56 13.25 -10.81 -11.31
C HIS A 56 14.61 -11.29 -11.84
N SER A 57 15.20 -12.29 -11.18
CA SER A 57 16.50 -12.87 -11.57
C SER A 57 16.35 -14.15 -12.40
N PHE A 58 15.16 -14.71 -12.46
CA PHE A 58 14.93 -15.95 -13.23
C PHE A 58 14.87 -15.66 -14.74
N PRO A 59 15.39 -16.58 -15.56
CA PRO A 59 15.09 -16.54 -16.98
C PRO A 59 13.56 -16.60 -17.12
N ARG A 60 13.01 -15.79 -18.01
CA ARG A 60 11.58 -15.81 -18.36
C ARG A 60 11.25 -17.13 -19.06
N LYS A 61 11.23 -18.21 -18.32
CA LYS A 61 10.87 -19.55 -18.79
C LYS A 61 9.52 -19.92 -18.19
N PRO A 62 8.66 -20.57 -18.98
CA PRO A 62 7.47 -21.22 -18.41
C PRO A 62 7.89 -22.12 -17.26
N HIS A 63 7.21 -22.02 -16.11
CA HIS A 63 7.42 -22.87 -14.93
C HIS A 63 8.76 -22.73 -14.18
N ALA A 64 9.40 -21.55 -14.22
CA ALA A 64 10.47 -21.28 -13.26
C ALA A 64 9.90 -21.38 -11.83
N GLN A 65 10.51 -22.21 -11.00
CA GLN A 65 10.06 -22.41 -9.62
C GLN A 65 10.26 -21.12 -8.80
N ALA A 66 9.25 -20.80 -7.99
CA ALA A 66 9.40 -19.79 -6.97
C ALA A 66 10.50 -20.18 -5.97
N MET A 67 11.32 -19.22 -5.56
CA MET A 67 12.40 -19.48 -4.60
C MET A 67 11.90 -19.24 -3.18
N PRO A 68 11.93 -20.23 -2.29
CA PRO A 68 11.61 -20.02 -0.89
C PRO A 68 12.59 -19.04 -0.23
N GLY A 69 12.06 -18.16 0.60
CA GLY A 69 12.83 -17.38 1.53
C GLY A 69 13.27 -18.21 2.73
N VAL A 70 14.13 -17.64 3.56
CA VAL A 70 14.55 -18.21 4.83
C VAL A 70 14.36 -17.18 5.94
N GLN A 71 13.87 -17.60 7.09
CA GLN A 71 13.50 -16.73 8.22
C GLN A 71 14.62 -15.75 8.63
N THR A 72 15.88 -16.13 8.45
CA THR A 72 17.03 -15.26 8.77
C THR A 72 17.03 -13.93 8.01
N TRP A 73 16.37 -13.88 6.84
CA TRP A 73 16.30 -12.73 5.96
C TRP A 73 14.88 -12.17 5.80
N ASP A 74 14.10 -12.25 6.88
CA ASP A 74 12.74 -11.73 6.91
C ASP A 74 12.74 -10.19 7.01
N VAL A 75 11.75 -9.57 6.37
CA VAL A 75 11.51 -8.12 6.37
C VAL A 75 10.03 -7.87 6.65
N GLU A 76 9.72 -7.05 7.65
CA GLU A 76 8.36 -6.59 7.90
C GLU A 76 8.01 -5.43 6.98
N TYR A 77 6.96 -5.61 6.18
CA TYR A 77 6.47 -4.56 5.28
C TYR A 77 4.97 -4.72 5.01
N LEU A 78 4.21 -3.62 5.07
CA LEU A 78 2.74 -3.58 4.93
C LEU A 78 2.01 -4.56 5.88
N GLY A 79 2.52 -4.74 7.09
CA GLY A 79 1.90 -5.61 8.09
C GLY A 79 2.02 -7.11 7.80
N ALA A 80 2.95 -7.52 6.96
CA ALA A 80 3.24 -8.91 6.64
C ALA A 80 4.75 -9.18 6.69
N THR A 81 5.12 -10.43 6.95
CA THR A 81 6.51 -10.89 6.94
C THR A 81 6.89 -11.35 5.53
N TRP A 82 7.87 -10.69 4.92
CA TRP A 82 8.41 -11.02 3.61
C TRP A 82 9.73 -11.75 3.77
N SER A 83 9.81 -12.97 3.26
CA SER A 83 10.99 -13.83 3.41
C SER A 83 11.86 -13.84 2.15
N PHE A 84 13.19 -13.77 2.34
CA PHE A 84 14.13 -13.71 1.22
C PHE A 84 15.15 -14.86 1.31
N ALA A 85 15.64 -15.31 0.15
CA ALA A 85 16.62 -16.39 0.07
C ALA A 85 18.03 -15.94 0.48
N SER A 86 18.29 -14.65 0.56
CA SER A 86 19.60 -14.09 0.91
C SER A 86 19.46 -12.68 1.51
N LYS A 87 20.50 -12.28 2.29
CA LYS A 87 20.63 -10.90 2.77
C LYS A 87 20.60 -9.89 1.63
N LYS A 88 21.27 -10.20 0.53
CA LYS A 88 21.29 -9.31 -0.65
C LYS A 88 19.87 -9.02 -1.17
N ASN A 89 19.02 -10.04 -1.25
CA ASN A 89 17.65 -9.86 -1.72
C ASN A 89 16.79 -9.10 -0.70
N ALA A 90 16.95 -9.37 0.59
CA ALA A 90 16.31 -8.60 1.66
C ALA A 90 16.70 -7.11 1.59
N ASP A 91 18.00 -6.81 1.46
CA ASP A 91 18.49 -5.43 1.33
C ASP A 91 17.94 -4.73 0.07
N LEU A 92 17.86 -5.44 -1.08
CA LEU A 92 17.27 -4.91 -2.31
C LEU A 92 15.78 -4.61 -2.15
N PHE A 93 15.03 -5.47 -1.48
CA PHE A 93 13.62 -5.25 -1.20
C PHE A 93 13.44 -4.04 -0.27
N GLN A 94 14.17 -3.98 0.85
CA GLN A 94 14.11 -2.86 1.78
C GLN A 94 14.45 -1.52 1.11
N ALA A 95 15.42 -1.50 0.20
CA ALA A 95 15.79 -0.29 -0.53
C ALA A 95 14.71 0.18 -1.51
N ASN A 96 13.93 -0.74 -2.10
CA ASN A 96 12.88 -0.40 -3.05
C ASN A 96 11.75 -1.45 -3.05
N PRO A 97 10.90 -1.48 -2.02
CA PRO A 97 9.80 -2.44 -1.94
C PRO A 97 8.82 -2.34 -3.12
N SER A 98 8.56 -1.12 -3.60
CA SER A 98 7.63 -0.89 -4.72
C SER A 98 8.06 -1.57 -6.01
N LYS A 99 9.37 -1.76 -6.21
CA LYS A 99 9.90 -2.47 -7.38
C LYS A 99 9.70 -3.98 -7.29
N TYR A 100 9.83 -4.53 -6.09
CA TYR A 100 9.93 -5.98 -5.91
C TYR A 100 8.67 -6.63 -5.37
N LYS A 101 7.78 -5.87 -4.71
CA LYS A 101 6.48 -6.43 -4.33
C LYS A 101 5.65 -6.76 -5.57
N PRO A 102 4.87 -7.84 -5.55
CA PRO A 102 3.99 -8.13 -6.67
C PRO A 102 2.86 -7.10 -6.79
N ALA A 103 2.31 -6.96 -7.97
CA ALA A 103 1.07 -6.23 -8.18
C ALA A 103 0.01 -6.74 -7.21
N TYR A 104 -0.88 -5.83 -6.77
CA TYR A 104 -1.99 -6.17 -5.88
C TYR A 104 -1.55 -6.84 -4.57
N ASN A 105 -0.33 -6.52 -4.11
CA ASN A 105 0.30 -7.08 -2.92
C ASN A 105 0.21 -8.62 -2.87
N GLY A 106 0.31 -9.27 -4.02
CA GLY A 106 0.30 -10.72 -4.16
C GLY A 106 -1.07 -11.37 -4.27
N HIS A 107 -2.17 -10.62 -4.36
CA HIS A 107 -3.47 -11.20 -4.68
C HIS A 107 -3.55 -11.59 -6.16
N CYS A 108 -4.41 -12.56 -6.46
CA CYS A 108 -4.53 -13.13 -7.80
C CYS A 108 -4.98 -12.09 -8.84
N ALA A 109 -4.09 -11.75 -9.77
CA ALA A 109 -4.37 -10.80 -10.84
C ALA A 109 -5.54 -11.22 -11.73
N ASN A 110 -5.68 -12.53 -12.00
CA ASN A 110 -6.79 -13.02 -12.78
C ASN A 110 -8.14 -12.90 -12.06
N ALA A 111 -8.17 -13.12 -10.75
CA ALA A 111 -9.39 -12.95 -9.96
C ALA A 111 -9.86 -11.49 -9.99
N LEU A 112 -8.94 -10.54 -9.77
CA LEU A 112 -9.23 -9.11 -9.88
C LEU A 112 -9.71 -8.73 -11.28
N SER A 113 -9.06 -9.23 -12.35
CA SER A 113 -9.51 -8.96 -13.74
C SER A 113 -10.87 -9.55 -14.09
N LEU A 114 -11.47 -10.35 -13.24
CA LEU A 114 -12.80 -10.94 -13.35
C LEU A 114 -13.80 -10.38 -12.32
N GLY A 115 -13.41 -9.37 -11.51
CA GLY A 115 -14.23 -8.84 -10.43
C GLY A 115 -14.55 -9.87 -9.34
N LYS A 116 -13.62 -10.79 -9.07
CA LYS A 116 -13.80 -11.87 -8.08
C LYS A 116 -13.22 -11.52 -6.69
N GLY A 117 -12.77 -10.29 -6.52
CA GLY A 117 -12.24 -9.81 -5.26
C GLY A 117 -10.83 -10.32 -4.95
N LEU A 118 -10.45 -10.20 -3.66
CA LEU A 118 -9.11 -10.50 -3.16
C LEU A 118 -8.93 -12.00 -2.96
N VAL A 119 -8.43 -12.70 -3.97
CA VAL A 119 -8.07 -14.11 -3.88
C VAL A 119 -6.59 -14.22 -3.55
N LYS A 120 -6.26 -14.84 -2.43
CA LYS A 120 -4.87 -15.06 -1.99
C LYS A 120 -4.13 -16.01 -2.94
N THR A 121 -2.82 -15.80 -3.03
CA THR A 121 -1.88 -16.69 -3.73
C THR A 121 -0.79 -17.17 -2.79
N ASP A 122 -0.11 -18.23 -3.15
CA ASP A 122 1.05 -18.77 -2.43
C ASP A 122 2.39 -18.44 -3.10
N GLY A 123 2.37 -17.66 -4.20
CA GLY A 123 3.58 -17.29 -4.95
C GLY A 123 4.07 -18.32 -5.96
N THR A 124 3.51 -19.52 -6.01
CA THR A 124 4.02 -20.59 -6.92
C THR A 124 3.67 -20.36 -8.38
N VAL A 125 2.54 -19.70 -8.66
CA VAL A 125 2.12 -19.38 -10.05
C VAL A 125 2.29 -17.89 -10.29
N TRP A 126 3.20 -17.54 -11.18
CA TRP A 126 3.62 -16.16 -11.38
C TRP A 126 3.99 -15.83 -12.84
N GLU A 127 4.01 -14.55 -13.17
CA GLU A 127 4.51 -14.02 -14.42
C GLU A 127 4.99 -12.59 -14.26
N ILE A 128 5.98 -12.18 -15.05
CA ILE A 128 6.43 -10.78 -15.13
C ILE A 128 5.96 -10.21 -16.47
N PHE A 129 5.08 -9.17 -16.38
CA PHE A 129 4.69 -8.37 -17.54
C PHE A 129 5.35 -7.00 -17.45
N GLY A 130 6.18 -6.66 -18.44
CA GLY A 130 7.08 -5.52 -18.32
C GLY A 130 8.10 -5.75 -17.22
N ASP A 131 8.10 -4.89 -16.20
CA ASP A 131 8.95 -5.00 -15.01
C ASP A 131 8.15 -5.35 -13.74
N GLN A 132 6.84 -5.64 -13.87
CA GLN A 132 5.96 -5.90 -12.76
C GLN A 132 5.70 -7.40 -12.59
N LEU A 133 5.89 -7.90 -11.37
CA LEU A 133 5.52 -9.26 -10.98
C LEU A 133 4.00 -9.34 -10.74
N PHE A 134 3.36 -10.34 -11.31
CA PHE A 134 1.97 -10.70 -11.08
C PHE A 134 1.87 -12.13 -10.58
N LEU A 135 0.97 -12.35 -9.62
CA LEU A 135 0.70 -13.67 -9.07
C LEU A 135 -0.69 -14.16 -9.46
N PHE A 136 -0.82 -15.45 -9.55
CA PHE A 136 -2.06 -16.12 -9.92
C PHE A 136 -2.35 -17.26 -8.95
N TYR A 137 -3.64 -17.48 -8.67
CA TYR A 137 -4.07 -18.62 -7.83
C TYR A 137 -3.81 -19.97 -8.51
N ALA A 138 -3.89 -20.02 -9.84
CA ALA A 138 -3.71 -21.23 -10.60
C ALA A 138 -3.23 -20.94 -12.02
N GLU A 139 -2.62 -21.95 -12.66
CA GLU A 139 -2.09 -21.88 -14.03
C GLU A 139 -3.14 -21.47 -15.09
N GLN A 140 -4.40 -21.82 -14.89
CA GLN A 140 -5.48 -21.39 -15.80
C GLN A 140 -5.60 -19.88 -15.87
N GLY A 141 -5.47 -19.19 -14.72
CA GLY A 141 -5.50 -17.72 -14.66
C GLY A 141 -4.29 -17.10 -15.36
N ARG A 142 -3.11 -17.63 -15.11
CA ARG A 142 -1.88 -17.21 -15.77
C ARG A 142 -1.95 -17.43 -17.28
N SER A 143 -2.36 -18.62 -17.71
CA SER A 143 -2.50 -18.96 -19.13
C SER A 143 -3.50 -18.04 -19.85
N ARG A 144 -4.62 -17.68 -19.20
CA ARG A 144 -5.56 -16.69 -19.73
C ARG A 144 -4.90 -15.34 -19.99
N TRP A 145 -4.04 -14.88 -19.09
CA TRP A 145 -3.31 -13.61 -19.23
C TRP A 145 -2.25 -13.70 -20.34
N LEU A 146 -1.51 -14.82 -20.41
CA LEU A 146 -0.50 -15.04 -21.47
C LEU A 146 -1.10 -15.13 -22.87
N SER A 147 -2.32 -15.67 -23.01
CA SER A 147 -3.02 -15.80 -24.30
C SER A 147 -3.83 -14.56 -24.69
N ALA A 148 -3.85 -13.52 -23.86
CA ALA A 148 -4.61 -12.31 -24.13
C ALA A 148 -3.98 -11.52 -25.28
N GLU A 149 -4.78 -11.15 -26.29
CA GLU A 149 -4.37 -10.19 -27.32
C GLU A 149 -4.07 -8.80 -26.73
N ASN A 150 -4.80 -8.44 -25.68
CA ASN A 150 -4.64 -7.16 -24.99
C ASN A 150 -4.60 -7.34 -23.47
N ILE A 151 -3.42 -7.61 -22.96
CA ILE A 151 -3.19 -7.75 -21.51
C ILE A 151 -3.49 -6.48 -20.74
N SER A 152 -3.35 -5.30 -21.38
CA SER A 152 -3.64 -4.01 -20.76
C SER A 152 -5.11 -3.87 -20.39
N ALA A 153 -6.03 -4.50 -21.12
CA ALA A 153 -7.44 -4.50 -20.77
C ALA A 153 -7.70 -5.28 -19.47
N PHE A 154 -7.06 -6.45 -19.30
CA PHE A 154 -7.17 -7.23 -18.06
C PHE A 154 -6.57 -6.49 -16.89
N LYS A 155 -5.41 -5.88 -17.10
CA LYS A 155 -4.74 -5.07 -16.10
C LYS A 155 -5.61 -3.88 -15.66
N ALA A 156 -6.22 -3.17 -16.59
CA ALA A 156 -7.07 -2.01 -16.27
C ALA A 156 -8.27 -2.39 -15.38
N VAL A 157 -8.91 -3.53 -15.65
CA VAL A 157 -9.99 -4.05 -14.80
C VAL A 157 -9.46 -4.44 -13.43
N ALA A 158 -8.33 -5.14 -13.38
CA ALA A 158 -7.73 -5.55 -12.12
C ALA A 158 -7.25 -4.36 -11.27
N ASP A 159 -6.70 -3.31 -11.89
CA ASP A 159 -6.30 -2.07 -11.21
C ASP A 159 -7.51 -1.35 -10.60
N ALA A 160 -8.62 -1.26 -11.33
CA ALA A 160 -9.86 -0.64 -10.84
C ALA A 160 -10.46 -1.42 -9.66
N GLU A 161 -10.51 -2.74 -9.76
CA GLU A 161 -10.99 -3.62 -8.70
C GLU A 161 -10.09 -3.54 -7.46
N TRP A 162 -8.77 -3.55 -7.65
CA TRP A 162 -7.81 -3.38 -6.56
C TRP A 162 -8.02 -2.05 -5.84
N LEU A 163 -8.13 -0.95 -6.57
CA LEU A 163 -8.36 0.37 -5.99
C LEU A 163 -9.64 0.43 -5.16
N ALA A 164 -10.69 -0.28 -5.58
CA ALA A 164 -11.96 -0.33 -4.85
C ALA A 164 -11.90 -1.17 -3.57
N LEU A 165 -11.02 -2.18 -3.51
CA LEU A 165 -10.96 -3.16 -2.41
C LEU A 165 -9.81 -2.93 -1.42
N SER A 166 -8.84 -2.09 -1.77
CA SER A 166 -7.62 -1.84 -0.95
C SER A 166 -7.69 -0.55 -0.11
N GLN A 167 -8.85 0.07 -0.04
CA GLN A 167 -9.08 1.30 0.74
C GLN A 167 -9.51 0.99 2.18
#